data_a222070907e7c3c807afcb48e6418673
#
_entry.id   a222070907e7c3c807afcb48e6418673
#
_cell.length_a   1.000
_cell.length_b   1.000
_cell.length_c   1.000
_cell.angle_alpha   90.00
_cell.angle_beta   90.00
_cell.angle_gamma   90.00
#
_symmetry.space_group_name_H-M   'P 1'
#
loop_
_entity.id
_entity.type
_entity.pdbx_description
1 polymer ?
#
loop_
_entity_poly.entity_id
_entity_poly.type
_entity_poly.pdbx_seq_one_letter_code
_entity_poly.pdbx_strand_id
1 'polypeptide(L)'
;MSGPRFGIWAPVYGNHGARHHPDDLPDASYRRNRDLLLRAEQLGFDATLVAQHVIHPSNTEDDVLETWSTLAALAEATSRIELIGAIKPLLFNPLVFAKLAGNVADIAAGRLSINVVSGWFLPELEGLGLDPLSHDERYAYTRRWLEAVLALWDGKRVQLGDPTGHPALVRPVPEHPPTVYFGGESEPARALAAEYADVFFMNGRPLPDTVALIEDLRARPRHGEPLRFGLSAFVIARDTEAQAQAELEHLLALQEAERRPEISSGNDPDTAMYKVLAGTRRVGSNGGTLAGLVGSYEQVAERIAAFHAAGVELFMLQFQPIESELDRFATHILPEFR
;
A
#
# COMPACT_ATOMS: atom_id res chain seq x y z
N MET A 1 -22.06 0.44 -12.98
CA MET A 1 -20.74 0.55 -12.31
C MET A 1 -20.36 -0.86 -11.83
N SER A 2 -19.12 -1.28 -12.03
CA SER A 2 -18.64 -2.52 -11.42
C SER A 2 -18.62 -2.36 -9.89
N GLY A 3 -18.79 -3.46 -9.14
CA GLY A 3 -18.68 -3.43 -7.68
C GLY A 3 -17.27 -3.02 -7.19
N PRO A 4 -17.12 -2.76 -5.88
CA PRO A 4 -15.80 -2.47 -5.30
C PRO A 4 -14.87 -3.68 -5.42
N ARG A 5 -13.58 -3.40 -5.57
CA ARG A 5 -12.51 -4.38 -5.55
C ARG A 5 -11.93 -4.49 -4.14
N PHE A 6 -11.50 -5.68 -3.76
CA PHE A 6 -10.92 -5.95 -2.45
C PHE A 6 -9.54 -6.54 -2.58
N GLY A 7 -8.60 -5.96 -1.86
CA GLY A 7 -7.25 -6.46 -1.75
C GLY A 7 -6.84 -6.66 -0.29
N ILE A 8 -5.72 -7.34 -0.08
CA ILE A 8 -5.11 -7.52 1.23
C ILE A 8 -3.69 -6.95 1.25
N TRP A 9 -3.28 -6.42 2.39
CA TRP A 9 -1.88 -6.16 2.64
C TRP A 9 -1.16 -7.48 2.89
N ALA A 10 -0.10 -7.74 2.13
CA ALA A 10 0.77 -8.88 2.37
C ALA A 10 1.53 -8.68 3.70
N PRO A 11 1.55 -9.68 4.60
CA PRO A 11 2.23 -9.57 5.90
C PRO A 11 3.74 -9.75 5.77
N VAL A 12 4.39 -8.93 4.92
CA VAL A 12 5.84 -9.01 4.66
C VAL A 12 6.71 -8.59 5.83
N TYR A 13 6.11 -8.02 6.88
CA TYR A 13 6.73 -7.70 8.16
C TYR A 13 5.95 -8.31 9.36
N GLY A 14 5.30 -9.47 9.14
CA GLY A 14 4.63 -10.26 10.17
C GLY A 14 3.11 -10.06 10.20
N ASN A 15 2.59 -9.17 11.04
CA ASN A 15 1.17 -8.87 11.13
C ASN A 15 0.91 -7.35 11.05
N HIS A 16 -0.35 -6.93 11.05
CA HIS A 16 -0.74 -5.54 10.85
C HIS A 16 -1.35 -4.87 12.10
N GLY A 17 -1.62 -5.64 13.14
CA GLY A 17 -2.25 -5.16 14.38
C GLY A 17 -1.28 -5.17 15.57
N ALA A 18 -1.69 -5.84 16.64
CA ALA A 18 -0.85 -6.08 17.82
C ALA A 18 0.21 -7.14 17.51
N ARG A 19 1.47 -6.84 17.80
CA ARG A 19 2.60 -7.72 17.49
C ARG A 19 2.52 -9.08 18.20
N HIS A 20 2.08 -9.09 19.45
CA HIS A 20 2.00 -10.30 20.27
C HIS A 20 0.55 -10.81 20.44
N HIS A 21 -0.23 -10.71 19.35
CA HIS A 21 -1.54 -11.34 19.34
C HIS A 21 -1.39 -12.86 19.51
N PRO A 22 -2.10 -13.52 20.45
CA PRO A 22 -1.90 -14.93 20.77
C PRO A 22 -2.15 -15.88 19.57
N ASP A 23 -3.09 -15.50 18.68
CA ASP A 23 -3.50 -16.29 17.52
C ASP A 23 -2.91 -15.76 16.20
N ASP A 24 -2.02 -14.78 16.23
CA ASP A 24 -1.39 -14.18 15.05
C ASP A 24 0.03 -13.71 15.37
N LEU A 25 0.92 -14.67 15.62
CA LEU A 25 2.32 -14.38 15.89
C LEU A 25 2.99 -13.78 14.63
N PRO A 26 3.90 -12.82 14.79
CA PRO A 26 4.60 -12.21 13.67
C PRO A 26 5.42 -13.27 12.92
N ASP A 27 5.04 -13.53 11.68
CA ASP A 27 5.74 -14.40 10.74
C ASP A 27 5.79 -13.71 9.38
N ALA A 28 6.96 -13.18 9.04
CA ALA A 28 7.24 -12.54 7.77
C ALA A 28 7.70 -13.53 6.69
N SER A 29 7.66 -14.85 6.94
CA SER A 29 8.16 -15.84 5.98
C SER A 29 7.49 -15.75 4.61
N TYR A 30 8.25 -16.02 3.55
CA TYR A 30 7.70 -16.13 2.20
C TYR A 30 6.62 -17.21 2.12
N ARG A 31 6.77 -18.32 2.85
CA ARG A 31 5.77 -19.40 2.87
C ARG A 31 4.41 -18.89 3.33
N ARG A 32 4.34 -18.18 4.47
CA ARG A 32 3.09 -17.61 4.98
C ARG A 32 2.48 -16.64 3.97
N ASN A 33 3.29 -15.72 3.44
CA ASN A 33 2.83 -14.74 2.45
C ASN A 33 2.26 -15.42 1.21
N ARG A 34 2.95 -16.41 0.64
CA ARG A 34 2.48 -17.18 -0.51
C ARG A 34 1.16 -17.89 -0.20
N ASP A 35 1.10 -18.65 0.90
CA ASP A 35 -0.06 -19.46 1.24
C ASP A 35 -1.29 -18.59 1.50
N LEU A 36 -1.12 -17.44 2.17
CA LEU A 36 -2.16 -16.44 2.39
C LEU A 36 -2.66 -15.83 1.07
N LEU A 37 -1.75 -15.47 0.16
CA LEU A 37 -2.15 -14.89 -1.13
C LEU A 37 -2.89 -15.90 -2.02
N LEU A 38 -2.45 -17.14 -2.05
CA LEU A 38 -3.16 -18.22 -2.75
C LEU A 38 -4.57 -18.40 -2.16
N ARG A 39 -4.70 -18.33 -0.83
CA ARG A 39 -6.00 -18.38 -0.16
C ARG A 39 -6.87 -17.16 -0.51
N ALA A 40 -6.31 -15.96 -0.47
CA ALA A 40 -7.02 -14.74 -0.86
C ALA A 40 -7.53 -14.80 -2.31
N GLU A 41 -6.69 -15.25 -3.25
CA GLU A 41 -7.09 -15.43 -4.65
C GLU A 41 -8.21 -16.46 -4.81
N GLN A 42 -8.17 -17.58 -4.08
CA GLN A 42 -9.25 -18.60 -4.07
C GLN A 42 -10.55 -18.04 -3.52
N LEU A 43 -10.50 -17.22 -2.49
CA LEU A 43 -11.65 -16.57 -1.88
C LEU A 43 -12.24 -15.43 -2.72
N GLY A 44 -11.55 -15.00 -3.79
CA GLY A 44 -12.04 -13.98 -4.70
C GLY A 44 -11.56 -12.56 -4.40
N PHE A 45 -10.47 -12.39 -3.63
CA PHE A 45 -9.82 -11.09 -3.53
C PHE A 45 -9.14 -10.72 -4.85
N ASP A 46 -9.11 -9.40 -5.14
CA ASP A 46 -8.72 -8.86 -6.43
C ASP A 46 -7.27 -8.36 -6.47
N ALA A 47 -6.68 -8.03 -5.32
CA ALA A 47 -5.35 -7.43 -5.25
C ALA A 47 -4.60 -7.75 -3.95
N THR A 48 -3.29 -7.60 -3.99
CA THR A 48 -2.45 -7.52 -2.78
C THR A 48 -1.49 -6.35 -2.89
N LEU A 49 -1.15 -5.74 -1.75
CA LEU A 49 -0.10 -4.74 -1.68
C LEU A 49 1.06 -5.24 -0.82
N VAL A 50 2.25 -5.24 -1.41
CA VAL A 50 3.50 -5.60 -0.77
C VAL A 50 4.24 -4.33 -0.40
N ALA A 51 4.36 -4.06 0.91
CA ALA A 51 5.08 -2.90 1.42
C ALA A 51 6.58 -3.01 1.12
N GLN A 52 7.25 -1.85 0.95
CA GLN A 52 8.70 -1.83 0.77
C GLN A 52 9.40 -1.34 2.01
N HIS A 53 10.15 -2.25 2.63
CA HIS A 53 11.10 -1.95 3.69
C HIS A 53 12.33 -2.84 3.56
N VAL A 54 13.50 -2.28 3.84
CA VAL A 54 14.78 -3.02 3.92
C VAL A 54 15.08 -3.34 5.39
N ILE A 55 14.58 -2.49 6.28
CA ILE A 55 14.65 -2.64 7.74
C ILE A 55 13.21 -2.60 8.26
N HIS A 56 12.87 -3.46 9.22
CA HIS A 56 11.52 -3.51 9.78
C HIS A 56 11.13 -2.16 10.40
N PRO A 57 9.98 -1.54 10.00
CA PRO A 57 9.69 -0.14 10.31
C PRO A 57 9.31 0.13 11.77
N SER A 58 8.95 -0.91 12.53
CA SER A 58 8.54 -0.77 13.93
C SER A 58 9.57 -1.32 14.91
N ASN A 59 10.44 -2.23 14.48
CA ASN A 59 11.51 -2.80 15.30
C ASN A 59 12.60 -3.37 14.39
N THR A 60 13.77 -2.77 14.39
CA THR A 60 14.88 -3.14 13.50
C THR A 60 15.43 -4.57 13.69
N GLU A 61 15.08 -5.23 14.79
CA GLU A 61 15.45 -6.62 15.07
C GLU A 61 14.44 -7.64 14.52
N ASP A 62 13.32 -7.17 13.94
CA ASP A 62 12.29 -8.05 13.41
C ASP A 62 12.51 -8.34 11.92
N ASP A 63 11.98 -9.49 11.49
CA ASP A 63 12.06 -9.94 10.11
C ASP A 63 11.20 -9.07 9.18
N VAL A 64 11.71 -8.83 7.97
CA VAL A 64 10.99 -8.23 6.86
C VAL A 64 11.43 -8.88 5.56
N LEU A 65 10.47 -9.17 4.66
CA LEU A 65 10.78 -9.65 3.32
C LEU A 65 11.11 -8.48 2.39
N GLU A 66 12.08 -8.72 1.52
CA GLU A 66 12.36 -7.79 0.42
C GLU A 66 11.23 -7.85 -0.62
N THR A 67 10.76 -6.69 -1.04
CA THR A 67 9.53 -6.51 -1.82
C THR A 67 9.59 -7.13 -3.20
N TRP A 68 10.63 -6.85 -3.97
CA TRP A 68 10.66 -7.14 -5.40
C TRP A 68 10.98 -8.60 -5.71
N SER A 69 11.84 -9.23 -4.92
CA SER A 69 12.06 -10.68 -4.98
C SER A 69 10.83 -11.46 -4.53
N THR A 70 10.14 -10.97 -3.50
CA THR A 70 8.87 -11.54 -3.03
C THR A 70 7.80 -11.42 -4.11
N LEU A 71 7.64 -10.26 -4.76
CA LEU A 71 6.68 -10.05 -5.85
C LEU A 71 6.94 -10.96 -7.05
N ALA A 72 8.20 -11.14 -7.45
CA ALA A 72 8.54 -12.06 -8.54
C ALA A 72 8.11 -13.51 -8.23
N ALA A 73 8.35 -13.96 -7.01
CA ALA A 73 7.94 -15.29 -6.56
C ALA A 73 6.41 -15.43 -6.42
N LEU A 74 5.71 -14.39 -5.97
CA LEU A 74 4.25 -14.35 -5.88
C LEU A 74 3.61 -14.26 -7.27
N ALA A 75 4.24 -13.61 -8.23
CA ALA A 75 3.77 -13.52 -9.60
C ALA A 75 3.70 -14.91 -10.26
N GLU A 76 4.70 -15.75 -10.02
CA GLU A 76 4.72 -17.14 -10.50
C GLU A 76 3.71 -18.02 -9.74
N ALA A 77 3.51 -17.78 -8.44
CA ALA A 77 2.63 -18.59 -7.60
C ALA A 77 1.14 -18.31 -7.82
N THR A 78 0.75 -17.12 -8.28
CA THR A 78 -0.64 -16.65 -8.42
C THR A 78 -1.05 -16.51 -9.88
N SER A 79 -2.35 -16.41 -10.16
CA SER A 79 -2.86 -16.39 -11.54
C SER A 79 -3.77 -15.21 -11.91
N ARG A 80 -4.45 -14.59 -10.94
CA ARG A 80 -5.46 -13.53 -11.17
C ARG A 80 -5.26 -12.28 -10.35
N ILE A 81 -4.79 -12.44 -9.11
CA ILE A 81 -4.66 -11.33 -8.16
C ILE A 81 -3.68 -10.27 -8.67
N GLU A 82 -4.08 -9.00 -8.61
CA GLU A 82 -3.18 -7.88 -8.91
C GLU A 82 -2.11 -7.77 -7.84
N LEU A 83 -0.86 -7.62 -8.26
CA LEU A 83 0.31 -7.52 -7.39
C LEU A 83 0.80 -6.08 -7.35
N ILE A 84 0.54 -5.36 -6.27
CA ILE A 84 0.92 -3.96 -6.11
C ILE A 84 2.18 -3.89 -5.26
N GLY A 85 3.30 -3.51 -5.88
CA GLY A 85 4.57 -3.33 -5.17
C GLY A 85 4.80 -1.89 -4.74
N ALA A 86 4.98 -1.65 -3.44
CA ALA A 86 5.44 -0.34 -3.01
C ALA A 86 6.86 -0.07 -3.52
N ILE A 87 7.13 1.17 -3.91
CA ILE A 87 8.46 1.62 -4.35
C ILE A 87 8.81 2.98 -3.74
N LYS A 88 9.97 3.02 -3.11
CA LYS A 88 10.61 4.26 -2.66
C LYS A 88 11.66 4.66 -3.70
N PRO A 89 11.45 5.71 -4.50
CA PRO A 89 12.35 6.10 -5.59
C PRO A 89 13.81 6.27 -5.17
N LEU A 90 14.07 6.75 -3.95
CA LEU A 90 15.43 6.94 -3.43
C LEU A 90 16.23 5.65 -3.31
N LEU A 91 15.57 4.49 -3.20
CA LEU A 91 16.24 3.20 -3.05
C LEU A 91 16.68 2.59 -4.38
N PHE A 92 16.21 3.12 -5.52
CA PHE A 92 16.45 2.51 -6.81
C PHE A 92 16.84 3.54 -7.88
N ASN A 93 17.91 3.24 -8.62
CA ASN A 93 18.15 3.92 -9.88
C ASN A 93 16.99 3.65 -10.85
N PRO A 94 16.44 4.66 -11.57
CA PRO A 94 15.27 4.49 -12.42
C PRO A 94 15.47 3.48 -13.56
N LEU A 95 16.68 3.35 -14.12
CA LEU A 95 16.96 2.34 -15.16
C LEU A 95 16.92 0.92 -14.58
N VAL A 96 17.54 0.71 -13.42
CA VAL A 96 17.54 -0.59 -12.73
C VAL A 96 16.12 -0.98 -12.37
N PHE A 97 15.36 -0.04 -11.82
CA PHE A 97 13.98 -0.29 -11.45
C PHE A 97 13.09 -0.56 -12.66
N ALA A 98 13.18 0.26 -13.71
CA ALA A 98 12.38 0.05 -14.91
C ALA A 98 12.62 -1.33 -15.53
N LYS A 99 13.87 -1.81 -15.51
CA LYS A 99 14.22 -3.16 -15.98
C LYS A 99 13.66 -4.25 -15.05
N LEU A 100 13.84 -4.09 -13.74
CA LEU A 100 13.36 -5.04 -12.74
C LEU A 100 11.83 -5.17 -12.79
N ALA A 101 11.12 -4.06 -12.70
CA ALA A 101 9.65 -4.07 -12.71
C ALA A 101 9.10 -4.57 -14.05
N GLY A 102 9.75 -4.25 -15.16
CA GLY A 102 9.39 -4.81 -16.48
C GLY A 102 9.50 -6.34 -16.52
N ASN A 103 10.53 -6.94 -15.91
CA ASN A 103 10.65 -8.39 -15.82
C ASN A 103 9.58 -9.01 -14.89
N VAL A 104 9.31 -8.39 -13.73
CA VAL A 104 8.24 -8.87 -12.85
C VAL A 104 6.87 -8.75 -13.51
N ALA A 105 6.63 -7.68 -14.29
CA ALA A 105 5.39 -7.51 -15.05
C ALA A 105 5.19 -8.61 -16.10
N ASP A 106 6.28 -9.04 -16.77
CA ASP A 106 6.27 -10.17 -17.71
C ASP A 106 5.91 -11.49 -16.99
N ILE A 107 6.58 -11.81 -15.89
CA ILE A 107 6.25 -12.98 -15.03
C ILE A 107 4.80 -12.93 -14.56
N ALA A 108 4.32 -11.77 -14.16
CA ALA A 108 2.97 -11.55 -13.68
C ALA A 108 1.91 -11.51 -14.79
N ALA A 109 2.30 -11.62 -16.07
CA ALA A 109 1.40 -11.51 -17.22
C ALA A 109 0.51 -10.26 -17.17
N GLY A 110 1.10 -9.10 -16.88
CA GLY A 110 0.43 -7.80 -16.82
C GLY A 110 -0.32 -7.50 -15.51
N ARG A 111 -0.23 -8.37 -14.47
CA ARG A 111 -0.89 -8.15 -13.17
C ARG A 111 -0.07 -7.30 -12.19
N LEU A 112 1.13 -6.86 -12.57
CA LEU A 112 1.95 -6.02 -11.72
C LEU A 112 1.48 -4.56 -11.77
N SER A 113 1.40 -3.96 -10.60
CA SER A 113 1.25 -2.52 -10.40
C SER A 113 2.31 -2.01 -9.42
N ILE A 114 2.60 -0.72 -9.46
CA ILE A 114 3.53 -0.10 -8.52
C ILE A 114 2.80 0.93 -7.66
N ASN A 115 3.14 1.02 -6.38
CA ASN A 115 2.67 2.10 -5.49
C ASN A 115 3.85 2.99 -5.11
N VAL A 116 3.95 4.15 -5.75
CA VAL A 116 5.04 5.11 -5.51
C VAL A 116 4.82 5.84 -4.20
N VAL A 117 5.80 5.74 -3.30
CA VAL A 117 5.82 6.43 -2.00
C VAL A 117 7.15 7.15 -1.83
N SER A 118 7.16 8.42 -1.41
CA SER A 118 8.40 9.21 -1.34
C SER A 118 9.33 8.81 -0.18
N GLY A 119 8.91 7.89 0.68
CA GLY A 119 9.67 7.43 1.85
C GLY A 119 9.50 8.36 3.06
N TRP A 120 9.43 7.77 4.24
CA TRP A 120 9.23 8.47 5.51
C TRP A 120 10.11 7.91 6.64
N PHE A 121 10.66 6.69 6.44
CA PHE A 121 11.43 5.98 7.45
C PHE A 121 12.91 6.30 7.27
N LEU A 122 13.38 7.31 8.03
CA LEU A 122 14.75 7.82 7.95
C LEU A 122 15.83 6.78 8.30
N PRO A 123 15.65 5.91 9.30
CA PRO A 123 16.66 4.89 9.63
C PRO A 123 17.04 3.98 8.47
N GLU A 124 16.11 3.75 7.55
CA GLU A 124 16.38 2.94 6.36
C GLU A 124 17.31 3.67 5.38
N LEU A 125 17.12 4.97 5.19
CA LEU A 125 18.00 5.80 4.35
C LEU A 125 19.40 5.94 4.96
N GLU A 126 19.47 6.20 6.26
CA GLU A 126 20.71 6.27 7.01
C GLU A 126 21.50 4.95 6.96
N GLY A 127 20.80 3.81 7.16
CA GLY A 127 21.37 2.47 7.07
C GLY A 127 21.94 2.13 5.68
N LEU A 128 21.41 2.76 4.63
CA LEU A 128 21.90 2.65 3.26
C LEU A 128 23.01 3.66 2.92
N GLY A 129 23.41 4.51 3.88
CA GLY A 129 24.40 5.58 3.65
C GLY A 129 23.90 6.69 2.73
N LEU A 130 22.59 6.87 2.65
CA LEU A 130 21.97 7.93 1.87
C LEU A 130 21.69 9.13 2.77
N ASP A 131 22.09 10.32 2.31
CA ASP A 131 21.72 11.55 3.00
C ASP A 131 20.21 11.77 2.92
N PRO A 132 19.54 12.09 4.04
CA PRO A 132 18.13 12.42 4.02
C PRO A 132 17.91 13.71 3.23
N LEU A 133 17.11 13.61 2.16
CA LEU A 133 16.65 14.77 1.43
C LEU A 133 15.53 15.46 2.23
N SER A 134 15.43 16.78 2.10
CA SER A 134 14.26 17.52 2.59
C SER A 134 12.98 17.02 1.93
N HIS A 135 11.84 17.31 2.53
CA HIS A 135 10.53 16.91 2.01
C HIS A 135 10.35 17.32 0.53
N ASP A 136 10.66 18.57 0.18
CA ASP A 136 10.48 19.07 -1.17
C ASP A 136 11.48 18.46 -2.17
N GLU A 137 12.73 18.26 -1.75
CA GLU A 137 13.75 17.59 -2.57
C GLU A 137 13.37 16.14 -2.87
N ARG A 138 12.78 15.41 -1.92
CA ARG A 138 12.28 14.05 -2.15
C ARG A 138 11.21 14.02 -3.23
N TYR A 139 10.25 14.95 -3.21
CA TYR A 139 9.20 15.00 -4.24
C TYR A 139 9.74 15.47 -5.59
N ALA A 140 10.68 16.41 -5.62
CA ALA A 140 11.36 16.81 -6.85
C ALA A 140 12.16 15.64 -7.46
N TYR A 141 12.82 14.84 -6.62
CA TYR A 141 13.50 13.61 -7.05
C TYR A 141 12.50 12.58 -7.55
N THR A 142 11.42 12.31 -6.81
CA THR A 142 10.35 11.36 -7.19
C THR A 142 9.75 11.70 -8.55
N ARG A 143 9.52 13.00 -8.85
CA ARG A 143 9.05 13.45 -10.17
C ARG A 143 10.02 13.03 -11.27
N ARG A 144 11.28 13.41 -11.19
CA ARG A 144 12.29 13.08 -12.22
C ARG A 144 12.47 11.57 -12.39
N TRP A 145 12.44 10.85 -11.27
CA TRP A 145 12.55 9.41 -11.25
C TRP A 145 11.37 8.75 -11.97
N LEU A 146 10.15 9.17 -11.68
CA LEU A 146 8.93 8.64 -12.29
C LEU A 146 8.86 8.96 -13.79
N GLU A 147 9.17 10.19 -14.18
CA GLU A 147 9.28 10.60 -15.59
C GLU A 147 10.26 9.70 -16.36
N ALA A 148 11.41 9.41 -15.75
CA ALA A 148 12.42 8.55 -16.36
C ALA A 148 11.92 7.10 -16.50
N VAL A 149 11.28 6.54 -15.47
CA VAL A 149 10.74 5.17 -15.49
C VAL A 149 9.64 5.04 -16.55
N LEU A 150 8.69 5.96 -16.60
CA LEU A 150 7.60 5.96 -17.57
C LEU A 150 8.15 6.07 -19.01
N ALA A 151 9.11 6.96 -19.24
CA ALA A 151 9.74 7.09 -20.56
C ALA A 151 10.50 5.83 -20.97
N LEU A 152 11.17 5.15 -20.05
CA LEU A 152 11.85 3.88 -20.30
C LEU A 152 10.86 2.75 -20.65
N TRP A 153 9.71 2.70 -19.99
CA TRP A 153 8.64 1.74 -20.30
C TRP A 153 7.94 2.03 -21.64
N ASP A 154 7.93 3.31 -22.06
CA ASP A 154 7.52 3.70 -23.42
C ASP A 154 8.59 3.37 -24.51
N GLY A 155 9.71 2.75 -24.13
CA GLY A 155 10.80 2.43 -25.05
C GLY A 155 11.62 3.65 -25.51
N LYS A 156 11.48 4.79 -24.83
CA LYS A 156 12.26 6.01 -25.11
C LYS A 156 13.66 5.91 -24.52
N ARG A 157 14.61 6.62 -25.14
CA ARG A 157 15.95 6.83 -24.58
C ARG A 157 15.92 7.96 -23.57
N VAL A 158 16.51 7.73 -22.39
CA VAL A 158 16.51 8.69 -21.28
C VAL A 158 17.95 9.02 -20.86
N GLN A 159 18.30 10.29 -20.76
CA GLN A 159 19.60 10.73 -20.24
C GLN A 159 19.53 10.80 -18.71
N LEU A 160 20.16 9.84 -18.02
CA LEU A 160 20.16 9.76 -16.56
C LEU A 160 21.43 10.29 -15.90
N GLY A 161 22.52 10.37 -16.65
CA GLY A 161 23.83 10.80 -16.16
C GLY A 161 24.39 11.96 -16.99
N ASP A 162 25.70 11.93 -17.21
CA ASP A 162 26.40 12.94 -18.02
C ASP A 162 25.70 13.13 -19.39
N PRO A 163 25.37 14.39 -19.79
CA PRO A 163 24.73 14.69 -21.06
C PRO A 163 25.50 14.18 -22.31
N THR A 164 26.82 13.97 -22.17
CA THR A 164 27.66 13.42 -23.22
C THR A 164 27.76 11.89 -23.22
N GLY A 165 27.19 11.25 -22.19
CA GLY A 165 27.18 9.81 -22.03
C GLY A 165 26.13 9.08 -22.88
N HIS A 166 26.12 7.77 -22.79
CA HIS A 166 25.10 6.96 -23.47
C HIS A 166 23.74 7.06 -22.77
N PRO A 167 22.66 7.40 -23.51
CA PRO A 167 21.33 7.42 -22.92
C PRO A 167 20.85 6.01 -22.54
N ALA A 168 20.17 5.91 -21.42
CA ALA A 168 19.57 4.67 -20.93
C ALA A 168 18.42 4.20 -21.82
N LEU A 169 18.26 2.88 -21.94
CA LEU A 169 17.18 2.22 -22.67
C LEU A 169 16.86 0.88 -22.01
N VAL A 170 15.57 0.57 -21.87
CA VAL A 170 15.11 -0.74 -21.39
C VAL A 170 14.62 -1.60 -22.55
N ARG A 171 15.04 -2.85 -22.59
CA ARG A 171 14.56 -3.90 -23.52
C ARG A 171 14.45 -5.24 -22.77
N PRO A 172 13.40 -6.07 -23.02
CA PRO A 172 12.23 -5.71 -23.79
C PRO A 172 11.47 -4.53 -23.18
N VAL A 173 10.68 -3.83 -23.97
CA VAL A 173 9.67 -2.88 -23.45
C VAL A 173 8.55 -3.73 -22.89
N PRO A 174 8.02 -3.44 -21.67
CA PRO A 174 6.89 -4.16 -21.14
C PRO A 174 5.69 -4.08 -22.09
N GLU A 175 5.09 -5.22 -22.42
CA GLU A 175 3.86 -5.26 -23.23
C GLU A 175 2.69 -4.61 -22.47
N HIS A 176 2.66 -4.84 -21.16
CA HIS A 176 1.72 -4.23 -20.22
C HIS A 176 2.49 -3.47 -19.14
N PRO A 177 2.75 -2.17 -19.31
CA PRO A 177 3.42 -1.38 -18.31
C PRO A 177 2.62 -1.40 -16.97
N PRO A 178 3.31 -1.48 -15.83
CA PRO A 178 2.64 -1.47 -14.54
C PRO A 178 1.74 -0.26 -14.33
N THR A 179 0.52 -0.48 -13.81
CA THR A 179 -0.36 0.60 -13.34
C THR A 179 0.32 1.36 -12.21
N VAL A 180 0.26 2.67 -12.24
CA VAL A 180 0.91 3.54 -11.26
C VAL A 180 -0.10 3.95 -10.18
N TYR A 181 0.05 3.39 -8.99
CA TYR A 181 -0.53 3.89 -7.76
C TYR A 181 0.39 4.93 -7.14
N PHE A 182 -0.15 5.91 -6.47
CA PHE A 182 0.62 6.90 -5.73
C PHE A 182 0.09 7.04 -4.31
N GLY A 183 0.95 6.75 -3.33
CA GLY A 183 0.67 6.92 -1.91
C GLY A 183 1.33 8.19 -1.37
N GLY A 184 0.62 8.89 -0.51
CA GLY A 184 1.09 10.14 0.10
C GLY A 184 0.06 11.26 -0.08
N GLU A 185 -0.09 12.08 0.96
CA GLU A 185 -1.22 13.02 1.06
C GLU A 185 -0.80 14.47 1.26
N SER A 186 0.51 14.74 1.27
CA SER A 186 1.04 16.10 1.26
C SER A 186 0.70 16.81 -0.05
N GLU A 187 0.74 18.14 -0.07
CA GLU A 187 0.45 18.91 -1.28
C GLU A 187 1.32 18.48 -2.48
N PRO A 188 2.66 18.31 -2.36
CA PRO A 188 3.47 17.80 -3.45
C PRO A 188 3.09 16.38 -3.89
N ALA A 189 2.67 15.50 -2.97
CA ALA A 189 2.22 14.15 -3.29
C ALA A 189 0.95 14.17 -4.13
N ARG A 190 -0.04 14.97 -3.74
CA ARG A 190 -1.31 15.11 -4.46
C ARG A 190 -1.10 15.70 -5.85
N ALA A 191 -0.19 16.67 -5.98
CA ALA A 191 0.16 17.25 -7.29
C ALA A 191 0.78 16.19 -8.23
N LEU A 192 1.74 15.41 -7.74
CA LEU A 192 2.36 14.33 -8.52
C LEU A 192 1.37 13.22 -8.87
N ALA A 193 0.53 12.83 -7.93
CA ALA A 193 -0.50 11.82 -8.18
C ALA A 193 -1.49 12.27 -9.26
N ALA A 194 -1.97 13.50 -9.18
CA ALA A 194 -2.86 14.04 -10.20
C ALA A 194 -2.24 14.07 -11.61
N GLU A 195 -0.94 14.28 -11.71
CA GLU A 195 -0.22 14.38 -12.99
C GLU A 195 0.17 13.01 -13.56
N TYR A 196 0.63 12.06 -12.73
CA TYR A 196 1.30 10.83 -13.19
C TYR A 196 0.61 9.52 -12.80
N ALA A 197 -0.23 9.49 -11.75
CA ALA A 197 -0.78 8.24 -11.27
C ALA A 197 -2.07 7.83 -11.98
N ASP A 198 -2.31 6.54 -12.08
CA ASP A 198 -3.60 5.97 -12.51
C ASP A 198 -4.55 5.84 -11.31
N VAL A 199 -4.00 5.59 -10.12
CA VAL A 199 -4.76 5.40 -8.88
C VAL A 199 -4.10 6.19 -7.75
N PHE A 200 -4.88 7.01 -7.05
CA PHE A 200 -4.45 7.60 -5.78
C PHE A 200 -4.81 6.68 -4.62
N PHE A 201 -3.80 6.29 -3.85
CA PHE A 201 -3.96 5.35 -2.74
C PHE A 201 -3.94 6.07 -1.39
N MET A 202 -5.11 6.10 -0.73
CA MET A 202 -5.37 6.87 0.50
C MET A 202 -5.16 6.02 1.75
N ASN A 203 -4.73 6.70 2.83
CA ASN A 203 -4.83 6.13 4.18
C ASN A 203 -6.28 6.08 4.65
N GLY A 204 -6.60 5.11 5.52
CA GLY A 204 -7.90 4.99 6.17
C GLY A 204 -8.27 6.24 6.95
N ARG A 205 -9.48 6.74 6.70
CA ARG A 205 -10.04 7.96 7.32
C ARG A 205 -11.57 7.95 7.29
N PRO A 206 -12.25 8.79 8.05
CA PRO A 206 -13.70 8.93 7.97
C PRO A 206 -14.18 9.27 6.55
N LEU A 207 -15.38 8.81 6.19
CA LEU A 207 -15.96 9.03 4.86
C LEU A 207 -16.01 10.51 4.44
N PRO A 208 -16.40 11.49 5.29
CA PRO A 208 -16.40 12.90 4.89
C PRO A 208 -15.01 13.42 4.48
N ASP A 209 -13.96 13.00 5.18
CA ASP A 209 -12.58 13.40 4.87
C ASP A 209 -12.08 12.71 3.57
N THR A 210 -12.55 11.48 3.31
CA THR A 210 -12.29 10.78 2.06
C THR A 210 -12.94 11.51 0.88
N VAL A 211 -14.20 11.91 1.01
CA VAL A 211 -14.92 12.67 -0.01
C VAL A 211 -14.19 13.97 -0.34
N ALA A 212 -13.84 14.75 0.70
CA ALA A 212 -13.12 16.01 0.52
C ALA A 212 -11.77 15.84 -0.22
N LEU A 213 -11.03 14.76 0.10
CA LEU A 213 -9.77 14.46 -0.58
C LEU A 213 -9.97 14.03 -2.05
N ILE A 214 -11.00 13.24 -2.33
CA ILE A 214 -11.36 12.84 -3.70
C ILE A 214 -11.75 14.08 -4.52
N GLU A 215 -12.53 14.98 -3.96
CA GLU A 215 -12.95 16.23 -4.62
C GLU A 215 -11.74 17.14 -4.93
N ASP A 216 -10.82 17.31 -3.96
CA ASP A 216 -9.57 18.05 -4.18
C ASP A 216 -8.75 17.45 -5.34
N LEU A 217 -8.57 16.14 -5.37
CA LEU A 217 -7.79 15.47 -6.41
C LEU A 217 -8.47 15.54 -7.79
N ARG A 218 -9.79 15.42 -7.84
CA ARG A 218 -10.55 15.56 -9.10
C ARG A 218 -10.52 16.97 -9.68
N ALA A 219 -10.37 17.98 -8.83
CA ALA A 219 -10.28 19.39 -9.24
C ALA A 219 -8.90 19.78 -9.81
N ARG A 220 -7.88 18.92 -9.62
CA ARG A 220 -6.50 19.18 -10.07
C ARG A 220 -6.35 18.97 -11.58
N PRO A 221 -5.48 19.77 -12.25
CA PRO A 221 -5.14 19.55 -13.65
C PRO A 221 -4.59 18.14 -13.87
N ARG A 222 -5.11 17.46 -14.89
CA ARG A 222 -4.70 16.11 -15.27
C ARG A 222 -4.75 15.94 -16.78
N HIS A 223 -3.81 15.17 -17.31
CA HIS A 223 -3.82 14.70 -18.68
C HIS A 223 -4.06 13.18 -18.69
N GLY A 224 -4.98 12.71 -19.54
CA GLY A 224 -5.31 11.29 -19.66
C GLY A 224 -6.57 10.87 -18.90
N GLU A 225 -6.67 9.59 -18.58
CA GLU A 225 -7.86 9.00 -17.94
C GLU A 225 -8.11 9.55 -16.53
N PRO A 226 -9.36 9.59 -16.06
CA PRO A 226 -9.70 10.03 -14.71
C PRO A 226 -8.92 9.27 -13.64
N LEU A 227 -8.47 9.98 -12.60
CA LEU A 227 -7.80 9.38 -11.46
C LEU A 227 -8.78 8.47 -10.70
N ARG A 228 -8.37 7.23 -10.47
CA ARG A 228 -9.09 6.25 -9.65
C ARG A 228 -8.62 6.33 -8.20
N PHE A 229 -9.37 5.73 -7.28
CA PHE A 229 -9.08 5.85 -5.84
C PHE A 229 -9.08 4.50 -5.13
N GLY A 230 -8.03 4.26 -4.35
CA GLY A 230 -7.90 3.14 -3.42
C GLY A 230 -7.82 3.64 -1.98
N LEU A 231 -8.32 2.84 -1.04
CA LEU A 231 -8.33 3.15 0.39
C LEU A 231 -7.76 1.99 1.20
N SER A 232 -6.83 2.28 2.12
CA SER A 232 -6.40 1.32 3.13
C SER A 232 -7.39 1.31 4.30
N ALA A 233 -7.74 0.12 4.80
CA ALA A 233 -8.60 0.00 5.98
C ALA A 233 -8.28 -1.24 6.79
N PHE A 234 -8.44 -1.16 8.12
CA PHE A 234 -8.46 -2.32 8.99
C PHE A 234 -9.92 -2.69 9.28
N VAL A 235 -10.27 -3.96 9.14
CA VAL A 235 -11.64 -4.46 9.27
C VAL A 235 -11.80 -5.28 10.53
N ILE A 236 -12.84 -4.97 11.31
CA ILE A 236 -13.32 -5.79 12.44
C ILE A 236 -14.83 -5.97 12.27
N ALA A 237 -15.24 -7.13 11.77
CA ALA A 237 -16.63 -7.43 11.48
C ALA A 237 -17.11 -8.66 12.28
N ARG A 238 -18.24 -8.52 12.96
CA ARG A 238 -18.81 -9.57 13.81
C ARG A 238 -20.33 -9.69 13.56
N ASP A 239 -20.98 -10.64 14.21
CA ASP A 239 -22.46 -10.76 14.14
C ASP A 239 -23.16 -9.52 14.71
N THR A 240 -22.57 -8.86 15.70
CA THR A 240 -23.11 -7.66 16.33
C THR A 240 -22.06 -6.57 16.48
N GLU A 241 -22.51 -5.32 16.50
CA GLU A 241 -21.66 -4.15 16.77
C GLU A 241 -20.94 -4.28 18.12
N ALA A 242 -21.63 -4.76 19.15
CA ALA A 242 -21.05 -4.91 20.48
C ALA A 242 -19.86 -5.89 20.49
N GLN A 243 -19.94 -7.00 19.72
CA GLN A 243 -18.82 -7.92 19.57
C GLN A 243 -17.65 -7.30 18.80
N ALA A 244 -17.93 -6.52 17.75
CA ALA A 244 -16.89 -5.83 16.99
C ALA A 244 -16.19 -4.75 17.83
N GLN A 245 -16.91 -4.01 18.67
CA GLN A 245 -16.33 -3.03 19.59
C GLN A 245 -15.50 -3.72 20.68
N ALA A 246 -15.95 -4.85 21.23
CA ALA A 246 -15.17 -5.61 22.19
C ALA A 246 -13.84 -6.10 21.60
N GLU A 247 -13.85 -6.55 20.34
CA GLU A 247 -12.64 -6.94 19.62
C GLU A 247 -11.70 -5.74 19.39
N LEU A 248 -12.24 -4.60 18.97
CA LEU A 248 -11.46 -3.37 18.82
C LEU A 248 -10.74 -3.00 20.11
N GLU A 249 -11.47 -2.99 21.25
CA GLU A 249 -10.88 -2.69 22.55
C GLU A 249 -9.84 -3.72 22.98
N HIS A 250 -10.05 -5.01 22.65
CA HIS A 250 -9.06 -6.06 22.89
C HIS A 250 -7.75 -5.81 22.11
N LEU A 251 -7.83 -5.55 20.81
CA LEU A 251 -6.66 -5.27 19.97
C LEU A 251 -5.93 -4.00 20.41
N LEU A 252 -6.69 -2.95 20.78
CA LEU A 252 -6.12 -1.71 21.30
C LEU A 252 -5.40 -1.92 22.63
N ALA A 253 -5.93 -2.77 23.52
CA ALA A 253 -5.29 -3.12 24.78
C ALA A 253 -3.99 -3.91 24.56
N LEU A 254 -3.96 -4.84 23.62
CA LEU A 254 -2.75 -5.56 23.23
C LEU A 254 -1.66 -4.59 22.72
N GLN A 255 -2.00 -3.69 21.80
CA GLN A 255 -1.07 -2.67 21.29
C GLN A 255 -0.56 -1.73 22.39
N GLU A 256 -1.40 -1.33 23.33
CA GLU A 256 -0.99 -0.46 24.46
C GLU A 256 0.02 -1.17 25.37
N ALA A 257 -0.16 -2.47 25.62
CA ALA A 257 0.78 -3.28 26.40
C ALA A 257 2.14 -3.45 25.71
N GLU A 258 2.19 -3.31 24.39
CA GLU A 258 3.41 -3.46 23.57
C GLU A 258 4.17 -2.13 23.36
N ARG A 259 3.57 -1.00 23.70
CA ARG A 259 4.16 0.32 23.45
C ARG A 259 5.52 0.46 24.08
N ARG A 260 6.52 0.65 23.23
CA ARG A 260 7.87 1.05 23.64
C ARG A 260 8.09 2.51 23.25
N PRO A 261 8.49 3.39 24.17
CA PRO A 261 8.69 4.83 23.88
C PRO A 261 9.78 5.11 22.85
N GLU A 262 10.69 4.15 22.64
CA GLU A 262 11.93 4.35 21.87
C GLU A 262 11.78 4.18 20.35
N ILE A 263 10.67 3.59 19.85
CA ILE A 263 10.52 3.24 18.45
C ILE A 263 9.98 4.40 17.59
N SER A 264 9.50 5.48 18.19
CA SER A 264 8.93 6.63 17.45
C SER A 264 9.97 7.64 16.94
N SER A 265 11.26 7.45 17.22
CA SER A 265 12.29 8.48 16.99
C SER A 265 12.88 8.53 15.58
N GLY A 266 12.52 7.61 14.68
CA GLY A 266 13.08 7.53 13.32
C GLY A 266 12.18 8.03 12.21
N ASN A 267 11.04 8.65 12.53
CA ASN A 267 10.06 9.05 11.54
C ASN A 267 10.25 10.51 11.12
N ASP A 268 10.13 10.79 9.82
CA ASP A 268 10.14 12.17 9.34
C ASP A 268 8.92 12.94 9.91
N PRO A 269 9.14 13.95 10.78
CA PRO A 269 8.06 14.70 11.42
C PRO A 269 7.21 15.50 10.44
N ASP A 270 7.71 15.76 9.22
CA ASP A 270 7.00 16.49 8.18
C ASP A 270 6.08 15.62 7.33
N THR A 271 6.11 14.30 7.54
CA THR A 271 5.19 13.38 6.84
C THR A 271 3.75 13.66 7.24
N ALA A 272 2.90 13.99 6.26
CA ALA A 272 1.49 14.33 6.47
C ALA A 272 0.73 13.23 7.23
N MET A 273 1.03 11.96 6.97
CA MET A 273 0.45 10.80 7.67
C MET A 273 0.69 10.88 9.19
N TYR A 274 1.91 11.24 9.62
CA TYR A 274 2.20 11.37 11.05
C TYR A 274 1.44 12.52 11.70
N LYS A 275 1.33 13.65 11.01
CA LYS A 275 0.57 14.81 11.52
C LYS A 275 -0.91 14.50 11.71
N VAL A 276 -1.50 13.75 10.78
CA VAL A 276 -2.92 13.38 10.82
C VAL A 276 -3.19 12.24 11.81
N LEU A 277 -2.27 11.28 11.93
CA LEU A 277 -2.45 10.07 12.72
C LEU A 277 -1.89 10.20 14.16
N ALA A 278 -1.12 11.26 14.44
CA ALA A 278 -0.54 11.49 15.78
C ALA A 278 -1.64 11.61 16.84
N GLY A 279 -1.50 10.82 17.90
CA GLY A 279 -2.46 10.82 19.03
C GLY A 279 -3.79 10.11 18.77
N THR A 280 -4.03 9.56 17.59
CA THR A 280 -5.25 8.77 17.34
C THR A 280 -5.10 7.35 17.88
N ARG A 281 -6.12 6.88 18.58
CA ARG A 281 -6.22 5.50 19.06
C ARG A 281 -6.80 4.63 17.93
N ARG A 282 -6.00 3.73 17.37
CA ARG A 282 -6.38 2.90 16.23
C ARG A 282 -5.62 1.59 16.18
N VAL A 283 -6.18 0.61 15.49
CA VAL A 283 -5.50 -0.65 15.10
C VAL A 283 -5.10 -0.58 13.64
N GLY A 284 -3.96 -1.16 13.30
CA GLY A 284 -3.46 -1.23 11.94
C GLY A 284 -2.62 -0.03 11.50
N SER A 285 -1.97 -0.19 10.35
CA SER A 285 -1.17 0.84 9.69
C SER A 285 -2.00 1.64 8.68
N ASN A 286 -1.43 2.70 8.11
CA ASN A 286 -2.06 3.47 7.03
C ASN A 286 -3.50 3.91 7.36
N GLY A 287 -3.72 4.43 8.57
CA GLY A 287 -5.02 4.85 9.06
C GLY A 287 -5.84 3.74 9.73
N GLY A 288 -5.63 2.49 9.33
CA GLY A 288 -6.24 1.33 9.99
C GLY A 288 -7.74 1.46 10.25
N THR A 289 -8.15 1.32 11.51
CA THR A 289 -9.56 1.40 11.93
C THR A 289 -10.21 2.78 11.83
N LEU A 290 -9.46 3.85 11.48
CA LEU A 290 -10.03 5.19 11.26
C LEU A 290 -10.99 5.27 10.06
N ALA A 291 -10.91 4.33 9.12
CA ALA A 291 -11.92 4.18 8.07
C ALA A 291 -13.31 3.78 8.61
N GLY A 292 -13.38 3.35 9.87
CA GLY A 292 -14.65 2.99 10.53
C GLY A 292 -15.23 1.65 10.07
N LEU A 293 -14.44 0.75 9.47
CA LEU A 293 -14.89 -0.59 9.08
C LEU A 293 -14.88 -1.55 10.29
N VAL A 294 -15.54 -1.10 11.37
CA VAL A 294 -15.68 -1.82 12.65
C VAL A 294 -17.16 -1.86 13.03
N GLY A 295 -17.80 -3.04 13.00
CA GLY A 295 -19.24 -3.14 13.27
C GLY A 295 -19.82 -4.53 12.99
N SER A 296 -21.14 -4.62 12.91
CA SER A 296 -21.77 -5.82 12.38
C SER A 296 -21.43 -6.06 10.91
N TYR A 297 -21.60 -7.27 10.40
CA TYR A 297 -21.37 -7.55 8.97
C TYR A 297 -22.16 -6.59 8.08
N GLU A 298 -23.42 -6.36 8.38
CA GLU A 298 -24.29 -5.43 7.66
C GLU A 298 -23.75 -3.99 7.71
N GLN A 299 -23.39 -3.48 8.89
CA GLN A 299 -22.83 -2.14 9.05
C GLN A 299 -21.51 -1.95 8.29
N VAL A 300 -20.64 -2.96 8.27
CA VAL A 300 -19.38 -2.89 7.52
C VAL A 300 -19.66 -2.89 6.01
N ALA A 301 -20.59 -3.73 5.54
CA ALA A 301 -21.00 -3.74 4.13
C ALA A 301 -21.62 -2.39 3.70
N GLU A 302 -22.52 -1.80 4.49
CA GLU A 302 -23.11 -0.48 4.23
C GLU A 302 -22.03 0.62 4.14
N ARG A 303 -21.03 0.60 5.04
CA ARG A 303 -19.94 1.59 5.01
C ARG A 303 -19.05 1.42 3.79
N ILE A 304 -18.72 0.19 3.40
CA ILE A 304 -17.99 -0.10 2.16
C ILE A 304 -18.79 0.43 0.95
N ALA A 305 -20.10 0.18 0.90
CA ALA A 305 -20.96 0.68 -0.16
C ALA A 305 -20.98 2.22 -0.21
N ALA A 306 -20.99 2.89 0.95
CA ALA A 306 -20.93 4.35 1.02
C ALA A 306 -19.59 4.92 0.51
N PHE A 307 -18.46 4.32 0.89
CA PHE A 307 -17.15 4.70 0.33
C PHE A 307 -17.08 4.43 -1.18
N HIS A 308 -17.63 3.31 -1.64
CA HIS A 308 -17.67 3.00 -3.08
C HIS A 308 -18.51 4.01 -3.86
N ALA A 309 -19.68 4.39 -3.33
CA ALA A 309 -20.52 5.43 -3.92
C ALA A 309 -19.84 6.80 -3.98
N ALA A 310 -18.93 7.10 -3.04
CA ALA A 310 -18.10 8.31 -3.04
C ALA A 310 -16.95 8.24 -4.07
N GLY A 311 -16.64 7.06 -4.62
CA GLY A 311 -15.64 6.87 -5.67
C GLY A 311 -14.45 6.02 -5.29
N VAL A 312 -14.44 5.37 -4.13
CA VAL A 312 -13.40 4.39 -3.79
C VAL A 312 -13.64 3.09 -4.56
N GLU A 313 -12.68 2.70 -5.38
CA GLU A 313 -12.80 1.49 -6.23
C GLU A 313 -12.09 0.27 -5.64
N LEU A 314 -11.00 0.48 -4.88
CA LEU A 314 -10.21 -0.58 -4.28
C LEU A 314 -10.08 -0.37 -2.76
N PHE A 315 -10.46 -1.38 -1.99
CA PHE A 315 -10.24 -1.45 -0.55
C PHE A 315 -9.08 -2.40 -0.28
N MET A 316 -7.95 -1.87 0.20
CA MET A 316 -6.80 -2.66 0.62
C MET A 316 -6.89 -2.93 2.11
N LEU A 317 -7.27 -4.15 2.45
CA LEU A 317 -7.72 -4.53 3.78
C LEU A 317 -6.60 -5.09 4.65
N GLN A 318 -6.69 -4.81 5.93
CA GLN A 318 -5.88 -5.36 6.99
C GLN A 318 -6.79 -6.08 7.98
N PHE A 319 -6.29 -7.17 8.54
CA PHE A 319 -7.01 -8.05 9.46
C PHE A 319 -6.09 -8.52 10.59
N GLN A 320 -6.69 -8.92 11.72
CA GLN A 320 -5.99 -9.67 12.78
C GLN A 320 -6.97 -10.51 13.61
N PRO A 321 -6.75 -11.82 13.76
CA PRO A 321 -5.74 -12.64 13.07
C PRO A 321 -5.99 -12.67 11.55
N ILE A 322 -4.91 -12.60 10.75
CA ILE A 322 -5.06 -12.37 9.29
C ILE A 322 -5.88 -13.49 8.63
N GLU A 323 -5.50 -14.74 8.84
CA GLU A 323 -6.06 -15.90 8.13
C GLU A 323 -7.56 -16.10 8.46
N SER A 324 -7.92 -16.05 9.73
CA SER A 324 -9.31 -16.27 10.16
C SER A 324 -10.24 -15.12 9.81
N GLU A 325 -9.75 -13.88 9.89
CA GLU A 325 -10.53 -12.69 9.54
C GLU A 325 -10.67 -12.51 8.03
N LEU A 326 -9.68 -12.95 7.25
CA LEU A 326 -9.78 -13.05 5.79
C LEU A 326 -10.94 -13.99 5.38
N ASP A 327 -10.98 -15.18 5.96
CA ASP A 327 -12.06 -16.15 5.71
C ASP A 327 -13.43 -15.61 6.17
N ARG A 328 -13.48 -14.91 7.30
CA ARG A 328 -14.69 -14.26 7.83
C ARG A 328 -15.22 -13.19 6.87
N PHE A 329 -14.35 -12.31 6.39
CA PHE A 329 -14.72 -11.27 5.44
C PHE A 329 -15.23 -11.89 4.12
N ALA A 330 -14.54 -12.90 3.61
CA ALA A 330 -14.93 -13.59 2.40
C ALA A 330 -16.27 -14.31 2.53
N THR A 331 -16.61 -14.80 3.73
CA THR A 331 -17.87 -15.53 3.99
C THR A 331 -19.06 -14.60 4.16
N HIS A 332 -18.87 -13.47 4.87
CA HIS A 332 -20.00 -12.67 5.36
C HIS A 332 -20.15 -11.31 4.67
N ILE A 333 -19.10 -10.77 4.04
CA ILE A 333 -19.12 -9.42 3.46
C ILE A 333 -18.91 -9.45 1.95
N LEU A 334 -17.92 -10.19 1.47
CA LEU A 334 -17.58 -10.23 0.05
C LEU A 334 -18.77 -10.59 -0.85
N PRO A 335 -19.68 -11.53 -0.48
CA PRO A 335 -20.84 -11.89 -1.30
C PRO A 335 -21.83 -10.73 -1.57
N GLU A 336 -21.90 -9.72 -0.69
CA GLU A 336 -22.75 -8.55 -0.87
C GLU A 336 -22.35 -7.69 -2.08
N PHE A 337 -21.14 -7.92 -2.63
CA PHE A 337 -20.55 -7.11 -3.70
C PHE A 337 -20.23 -7.91 -4.97
N ARG A 338 -20.64 -9.17 -5.07
CA ARG A 338 -20.32 -10.08 -6.19
C ARG A 338 -21.54 -10.46 -7.04
#